data_5ec013f6b8af7af9a672dc9091ae3ee1
#
_entry.id   5ec013f6b8af7af9a672dc9091ae3ee1
#
_cell.length_a   1.000
_cell.length_b   1.000
_cell.length_c   1.000
_cell.angle_alpha   90.00
_cell.angle_beta   90.00
_cell.angle_gamma   90.00
#
_symmetry.space_group_name_H-M   'P 1'
#
loop_
_entity.id
_entity.type
_entity.pdbx_description
1 polymer ?
#
loop_
_entity_poly.entity_id
_entity_poly.type
_entity_poly.pdbx_seq_one_letter_code
_entity_poly.pdbx_strand_id
1 'polypeptide(L)'
;MRFGDSVWYCSKLKEPDENGQEFAPPKEIKTGIMHFTVMSRSATSALIDFGDDTDEKLRCIAQPYRAWAGVFKTGDLFYCNGAKPSEDEEYYGQRANYVVDGIPLGNYVVTINLKKVEK
;
A
#
# COMPACT_ATOMS: atom_id res chain seq x y z
N MET A 1 -0.44 -8.57 9.45
CA MET A 1 1.03 -8.41 9.58
C MET A 1 1.40 -8.26 11.04
N ARG A 2 2.58 -8.68 11.38
CA ARG A 2 3.06 -8.61 12.76
C ARG A 2 3.58 -7.22 13.06
N PHE A 3 3.56 -6.85 14.35
CA PHE A 3 4.20 -5.63 14.82
C PHE A 3 5.69 -5.64 14.47
N GLY A 4 6.18 -4.57 13.89
CA GLY A 4 7.58 -4.46 13.50
C GLY A 4 7.91 -4.98 12.11
N ASP A 5 6.94 -5.65 11.44
CA ASP A 5 7.14 -6.03 10.05
C ASP A 5 7.22 -4.77 9.18
N SER A 6 7.81 -4.93 8.02
CA SER A 6 7.95 -3.82 7.07
C SER A 6 7.04 -4.00 5.88
N VAL A 7 6.51 -2.89 5.39
CA VAL A 7 5.95 -2.80 4.04
C VAL A 7 6.76 -1.77 3.29
N TRP A 8 6.76 -1.88 1.97
CA TRP A 8 7.39 -0.87 1.11
C TRP A 8 6.34 -0.31 0.18
N TYR A 9 6.54 0.91 -0.28
CA TYR A 9 5.67 1.49 -1.28
C TYR A 9 6.46 2.30 -2.29
N CYS A 10 5.92 2.34 -3.53
CA CYS A 10 6.45 3.17 -4.60
C CYS A 10 5.38 4.17 -4.99
N SER A 11 5.67 5.46 -4.83
CA SER A 11 4.75 6.52 -5.25
C SER A 11 4.71 6.62 -6.76
N LYS A 12 3.51 6.75 -7.32
CA LYS A 12 3.36 6.95 -8.77
C LYS A 12 3.78 8.37 -9.13
N LEU A 13 4.66 8.50 -10.11
CA LEU A 13 5.12 9.79 -10.61
C LEU A 13 4.10 10.36 -11.59
N LYS A 14 4.02 11.69 -11.67
CA LYS A 14 3.14 12.35 -12.65
C LYS A 14 3.60 12.10 -14.07
N GLU A 15 4.93 12.06 -14.25
CA GLU A 15 5.56 11.78 -15.53
C GLU A 15 6.73 10.85 -15.28
N PRO A 16 7.10 9.98 -16.23
CA PRO A 16 8.29 9.16 -16.09
C PRO A 16 9.54 10.02 -15.82
N ASP A 17 10.45 9.51 -15.01
CA ASP A 17 11.69 10.20 -14.72
C ASP A 17 12.68 10.09 -15.88
N GLU A 18 13.90 10.63 -15.69
CA GLU A 18 14.96 10.61 -16.72
C GLU A 18 15.30 9.20 -17.19
N ASN A 19 15.09 8.21 -16.35
CA ASN A 19 15.42 6.81 -16.65
C ASN A 19 14.20 6.01 -17.14
N GLY A 20 13.06 6.68 -17.35
CA GLY A 20 11.83 6.02 -17.77
C GLY A 20 11.06 5.34 -16.65
N GLN A 21 11.41 5.59 -15.40
CA GLN A 21 10.69 5.00 -14.27
C GLN A 21 9.36 5.69 -14.05
N GLU A 22 8.30 4.92 -13.91
CA GLU A 22 6.95 5.46 -13.65
C GLU A 22 6.68 5.62 -12.16
N PHE A 23 7.50 5.04 -11.30
CA PHE A 23 7.33 5.08 -9.85
C PHE A 23 8.62 5.53 -9.19
N ALA A 24 8.47 6.17 -8.03
CA ALA A 24 9.60 6.55 -7.20
C ALA A 24 10.24 5.29 -6.57
N PRO A 25 11.50 5.38 -6.12
CA PRO A 25 12.14 4.24 -5.44
C PRO A 25 11.33 3.77 -4.23
N PRO A 26 11.35 2.46 -3.95
CA PRO A 26 10.61 1.92 -2.80
C PRO A 26 11.07 2.55 -1.48
N LYS A 27 10.10 2.86 -0.61
CA LYS A 27 10.36 3.35 0.74
C LYS A 27 9.80 2.37 1.75
N GLU A 28 10.55 2.10 2.79
CA GLU A 28 10.15 1.20 3.86
C GLU A 28 9.28 1.90 4.90
N ILE A 29 8.23 1.22 5.35
CA ILE A 29 7.42 1.66 6.47
C ILE A 29 7.36 0.49 7.46
N LYS A 30 7.75 0.73 8.70
CA LYS A 30 7.66 -0.27 9.76
C LYS A 30 6.27 -0.26 10.37
N THR A 31 5.58 -1.40 10.30
CA THR A 31 4.23 -1.50 10.85
C THR A 31 4.27 -1.47 12.37
N GLY A 32 3.30 -0.81 12.98
CA GLY A 32 3.19 -0.67 14.43
C GLY A 32 4.12 0.36 15.05
N ILE A 33 5.28 0.61 14.46
CA ILE A 33 6.27 1.53 15.02
C ILE A 33 6.03 2.96 14.56
N MET A 34 5.64 3.14 13.32
CA MET A 34 5.41 4.45 12.71
C MET A 34 3.92 4.80 12.64
N HIS A 35 3.14 4.24 13.57
CA HIS A 35 1.68 4.42 13.59
C HIS A 35 1.03 4.02 12.26
N PHE A 36 1.60 3.01 11.62
CA PHE A 36 1.08 2.47 10.36
C PHE A 36 0.71 1.01 10.59
N THR A 37 -0.50 0.65 10.25
CA THR A 37 -1.02 -0.70 10.46
C THR A 37 -1.59 -1.26 9.17
N VAL A 38 -1.22 -2.49 8.84
CA VAL A 38 -1.81 -3.23 7.72
C VAL A 38 -2.70 -4.31 8.29
N MET A 39 -3.92 -4.39 7.81
CA MET A 39 -4.86 -5.41 8.27
C MET A 39 -5.68 -5.95 7.12
N SER A 40 -6.01 -7.23 7.18
CA SER A 40 -6.97 -7.82 6.28
C SER A 40 -8.36 -7.33 6.69
N ARG A 41 -9.23 -7.12 5.72
CA ARG A 41 -10.63 -6.82 6.04
C ARG A 41 -11.26 -8.07 6.67
N SER A 42 -12.12 -7.88 7.67
CA SER A 42 -12.79 -9.00 8.30
C SER A 42 -13.64 -9.74 7.26
N ALA A 43 -13.75 -11.06 7.41
CA ALA A 43 -14.51 -11.87 6.47
C ALA A 43 -15.96 -11.37 6.34
N THR A 44 -16.59 -10.98 7.45
CA THR A 44 -17.97 -10.50 7.43
C THR A 44 -18.10 -9.20 6.65
N SER A 45 -17.28 -8.21 6.97
CA SER A 45 -17.29 -6.94 6.24
C SER A 45 -16.92 -7.13 4.78
N ALA A 46 -15.92 -7.95 4.52
CA ALA A 46 -15.44 -8.16 3.16
C ALA A 46 -16.48 -8.87 2.30
N LEU A 47 -17.24 -9.81 2.86
CA LEU A 47 -18.30 -10.48 2.11
C LEU A 47 -19.41 -9.51 1.74
N ILE A 48 -19.72 -8.55 2.61
CA ILE A 48 -20.73 -7.52 2.31
C ILE A 48 -20.23 -6.59 1.22
N ASP A 49 -18.94 -6.19 1.30
CA ASP A 49 -18.39 -5.18 0.41
C ASP A 49 -17.89 -5.75 -0.92
N PHE A 50 -17.32 -6.96 -0.92
CA PHE A 50 -16.57 -7.48 -2.07
C PHE A 50 -16.95 -8.89 -2.49
N GLY A 51 -17.86 -9.55 -1.79
CA GLY A 51 -18.20 -10.93 -2.10
C GLY A 51 -17.01 -11.87 -1.88
N ASP A 52 -16.62 -12.56 -2.92
CA ASP A 52 -15.59 -13.61 -2.83
C ASP A 52 -14.16 -13.09 -2.83
N ASP A 53 -13.96 -11.79 -3.05
CA ASP A 53 -12.63 -11.22 -3.27
C ASP A 53 -11.95 -10.79 -1.97
N THR A 54 -12.34 -11.37 -0.84
CA THR A 54 -11.87 -10.96 0.49
C THR A 54 -10.37 -11.11 0.67
N ASP A 55 -9.77 -12.16 0.09
CA ASP A 55 -8.36 -12.45 0.26
C ASP A 55 -7.46 -11.54 -0.57
N GLU A 56 -8.04 -10.80 -1.49
CA GLU A 56 -7.29 -9.91 -2.38
C GLU A 56 -7.30 -8.45 -1.93
N LYS A 57 -7.90 -8.18 -0.78
CA LYS A 57 -8.06 -6.82 -0.28
C LYS A 57 -7.38 -6.65 1.07
N LEU A 58 -6.70 -5.55 1.23
CA LEU A 58 -6.11 -5.13 2.50
C LEU A 58 -6.51 -3.70 2.80
N ARG A 59 -6.40 -3.32 4.05
CA ARG A 59 -6.61 -1.95 4.49
C ARG A 59 -5.43 -1.52 5.33
N CYS A 60 -4.88 -0.35 5.04
CA CYS A 60 -3.85 0.25 5.86
C CYS A 60 -4.44 1.45 6.59
N ILE A 61 -4.02 1.63 7.83
CA ILE A 61 -4.41 2.78 8.64
C ILE A 61 -3.14 3.47 9.10
N ALA A 62 -3.03 4.75 8.83
CA ALA A 62 -1.88 5.57 9.20
C ALA A 62 -2.36 6.77 10.01
N GLN A 63 -1.68 7.04 11.12
CA GLN A 63 -2.04 8.14 12.03
C GLN A 63 -0.78 8.78 12.61
N PRO A 64 -0.82 10.06 12.98
CA PRO A 64 -1.95 10.97 12.88
C PRO A 64 -2.18 11.42 11.43
N TYR A 65 -3.38 11.89 11.16
CA TYR A 65 -3.80 12.30 9.81
C TYR A 65 -2.80 13.28 9.19
N ARG A 66 -2.41 14.32 9.91
CA ARG A 66 -1.54 15.37 9.34
C ARG A 66 -0.13 14.89 8.99
N ALA A 67 0.32 13.79 9.57
CA ALA A 67 1.63 13.23 9.24
C ALA A 67 1.60 12.42 7.95
N TRP A 68 0.43 11.89 7.60
CA TRP A 68 0.28 10.97 6.47
C TRP A 68 -0.59 11.48 5.35
N ALA A 69 -1.32 12.58 5.56
CA ALA A 69 -2.19 13.12 4.52
C ALA A 69 -1.36 13.54 3.31
N GLY A 70 -1.78 13.11 2.13
CA GLY A 70 -1.08 13.44 0.89
C GLY A 70 0.15 12.61 0.59
N VAL A 71 0.55 11.70 1.50
CA VAL A 71 1.71 10.84 1.27
C VAL A 71 1.42 9.79 0.21
N PHE A 72 0.20 9.25 0.23
CA PHE A 72 -0.23 8.20 -0.69
C PHE A 72 -1.28 8.71 -1.65
N LYS A 73 -1.38 8.06 -2.81
CA LYS A 73 -2.41 8.38 -3.79
C LYS A 73 -2.82 7.12 -4.52
N THR A 74 -4.00 7.14 -5.12
CA THR A 74 -4.51 6.02 -5.91
C THR A 74 -3.53 5.69 -7.03
N GLY A 75 -3.22 4.42 -7.17
CA GLY A 75 -2.25 3.94 -8.15
C GLY A 75 -0.87 3.67 -7.60
N ASP A 76 -0.56 4.13 -6.38
CA ASP A 76 0.72 3.80 -5.74
C ASP A 76 0.79 2.29 -5.50
N LEU A 77 2.00 1.74 -5.52
CA LEU A 77 2.23 0.31 -5.35
C LEU A 77 2.73 0.00 -3.95
N PHE A 78 2.32 -1.14 -3.43
CA PHE A 78 2.74 -1.62 -2.11
C PHE A 78 3.29 -3.03 -2.20
N TYR A 79 4.31 -3.29 -1.39
CA TYR A 79 4.87 -4.63 -1.16
C TYR A 79 4.41 -5.07 0.23
N CYS A 80 3.50 -6.03 0.28
CA CYS A 80 2.89 -6.49 1.54
C CYS A 80 3.02 -8.01 1.67
N ASN A 81 2.74 -8.52 2.88
CA ASN A 81 2.71 -9.96 3.15
C ASN A 81 4.04 -10.66 2.81
N GLY A 82 5.13 -10.02 3.20
CA GLY A 82 6.47 -10.59 3.00
C GLY A 82 7.12 -10.27 1.66
N ALA A 83 6.40 -9.63 0.74
CA ALA A 83 7.01 -9.16 -0.50
C ALA A 83 7.99 -8.03 -0.20
N LYS A 84 9.09 -8.00 -0.91
CA LYS A 84 10.15 -7.00 -0.72
C LYS A 84 10.69 -6.53 -2.06
N PRO A 85 11.13 -5.26 -2.15
CA PRO A 85 11.90 -4.82 -3.30
C PRO A 85 13.17 -5.64 -3.44
N SER A 86 13.63 -5.83 -4.66
CA SER A 86 14.86 -6.57 -4.94
C SER A 86 15.76 -5.73 -5.81
N GLU A 87 17.07 -5.91 -5.66
CA GLU A 87 18.05 -5.17 -6.47
C GLU A 87 18.00 -5.58 -7.94
N ASP A 88 17.45 -6.76 -8.24
CA ASP A 88 17.36 -7.23 -9.62
C ASP A 88 16.06 -6.83 -10.32
N GLU A 89 15.23 -5.99 -9.69
CA GLU A 89 14.05 -5.46 -10.36
C GLU A 89 14.47 -4.55 -11.51
N GLU A 90 13.83 -4.72 -12.65
CA GLU A 90 14.08 -3.90 -13.83
C GLU A 90 13.52 -2.50 -13.70
N TYR A 91 12.44 -2.36 -12.90
CA TYR A 91 11.81 -1.07 -12.63
C TYR A 91 11.22 -1.08 -11.21
N TYR A 92 11.08 0.10 -10.65
CA TYR A 92 10.54 0.23 -9.29
C TYR A 92 9.08 -0.22 -9.27
N GLY A 93 8.77 -1.07 -8.30
CA GLY A 93 7.42 -1.62 -8.17
C GLY A 93 7.19 -2.90 -8.94
N GLN A 94 8.19 -3.45 -9.63
CA GLN A 94 8.03 -4.66 -10.43
C GLN A 94 7.47 -5.83 -9.61
N ARG A 95 7.95 -5.99 -8.39
CA ARG A 95 7.54 -7.08 -7.50
C ARG A 95 6.48 -6.68 -6.49
N ALA A 96 5.94 -5.48 -6.60
CA ALA A 96 4.85 -5.04 -5.73
C ALA A 96 3.63 -5.93 -5.95
N ASN A 97 2.98 -6.31 -4.87
CA ASN A 97 1.84 -7.23 -4.94
C ASN A 97 0.49 -6.56 -4.66
N TYR A 98 0.48 -5.29 -4.30
CA TYR A 98 -0.75 -4.54 -4.05
C TYR A 98 -0.67 -3.15 -4.68
N VAL A 99 -1.83 -2.60 -4.99
CA VAL A 99 -1.98 -1.25 -5.54
C VAL A 99 -3.01 -0.50 -4.72
N VAL A 100 -2.80 0.79 -4.53
CA VAL A 100 -3.78 1.62 -3.81
C VAL A 100 -5.02 1.77 -4.68
N ASP A 101 -6.13 1.24 -4.17
CA ASP A 101 -7.43 1.24 -4.85
C ASP A 101 -8.25 2.46 -4.48
N GLY A 102 -8.08 3.00 -3.28
CA GLY A 102 -8.77 4.18 -2.84
C GLY A 102 -8.27 4.66 -1.49
N ILE A 103 -8.48 5.95 -1.23
CA ILE A 103 -8.12 6.58 0.03
C ILE A 103 -9.37 7.33 0.51
N PRO A 104 -10.24 6.64 1.30
CA PRO A 104 -11.45 7.29 1.80
C PRO A 104 -11.11 8.49 2.68
N LEU A 105 -11.95 9.51 2.64
CA LEU A 105 -11.80 10.67 3.51
C LEU A 105 -11.96 10.27 4.97
N GLY A 106 -11.08 10.81 5.82
CA GLY A 106 -11.13 10.57 7.25
C GLY A 106 -10.67 11.81 8.00
N ASN A 107 -11.03 11.90 9.28
CA ASN A 107 -10.73 13.07 10.08
C ASN A 107 -9.50 12.91 10.96
N TYR A 108 -9.19 11.69 11.38
CA TYR A 108 -8.14 11.43 12.36
C TYR A 108 -7.05 10.52 11.86
N VAL A 109 -7.37 9.71 10.89
CA VAL A 109 -6.42 8.73 10.33
C VAL A 109 -6.52 8.75 8.81
N VAL A 110 -5.46 8.32 8.15
CA VAL A 110 -5.47 8.09 6.71
C VAL A 110 -5.75 6.60 6.50
N THR A 111 -6.83 6.30 5.79
CA THR A 111 -7.19 4.93 5.44
C THR A 111 -6.81 4.68 4.00
N ILE A 112 -6.10 3.59 3.74
CA ILE A 112 -5.63 3.24 2.41
C ILE A 112 -6.17 1.87 2.08
N ASN A 113 -7.02 1.78 1.08
CA ASN A 113 -7.55 0.52 0.60
C ASN A 113 -6.64 -0.03 -0.49
N LEU A 114 -6.20 -1.25 -0.32
CA LEU A 114 -5.31 -1.93 -1.27
C LEU A 114 -6.02 -3.09 -1.92
N LYS A 115 -5.70 -3.34 -3.18
CA LYS A 115 -6.12 -4.57 -3.85
C LYS A 115 -4.90 -5.24 -4.46
N LYS A 116 -4.99 -6.57 -4.60
CA LYS A 116 -3.90 -7.35 -5.18
C LYS A 116 -3.70 -7.00 -6.65
N VAL A 117 -2.43 -6.85 -7.02
CA VAL A 117 -2.07 -6.60 -8.41
C VAL A 117 -2.24 -7.90 -9.20
N GLU A 118 -2.95 -7.84 -10.31
CA GLU A 118 -3.07 -8.97 -11.22
C GLU A 118 -1.82 -9.07 -12.07
N LYS A 119 -1.28 -10.28 -12.14
CA LYS A 119 -0.09 -10.55 -12.94
C LYS A 119 -0.31 -11.75 -13.85
#